data_a9ed3e95ef4925e9b9c73467136193e6
#
_entry.id   a9ed3e95ef4925e9b9c73467136193e6
#
_cell.length_a   1.000
_cell.length_b   1.000
_cell.length_c   1.000
_cell.angle_alpha   90.00
_cell.angle_beta   90.00
_cell.angle_gamma   90.00
#
_symmetry.space_group_name_H-M   'P 1'
#
loop_
_entity.id
_entity.type
_entity.pdbx_description
1 polymer ?
#
loop_
_entity_poly.entity_id
_entity_poly.type
_entity_poly.pdbx_seq_one_letter_code
_entity_poly.pdbx_strand_id
1 'polypeptide(L)'
;MSSSASAIGDRFRTVAAAAVVLAAATVQGAPEIVPDPPSISAKSYILMDGTTRTVLAERDSGEPLPPASLTKIMTSYVAAAELAAGRITLDDQVPISVKAWRTSGSKMFVREGTEVALSELLRGVVIVSGNDASVAVAEYIAGAEDAFADMMNRHAKDLGLTSTRFVNSSGLPDDGHYSSAKDMAILSAELIERFPEHYRLYAEKSFQYGEIERPQLNRNRLLWRDKSVDGVKTGLTEAAGYCLVVSALREGTRLIAAVMGATSDEDRLRDAQKLLAYGFRYFETHDLYDHGEPLANPWVWYGTVENVAVGIDETLRITVPRGRYDDLSAVIDLPDEIMAPIAAGDRVGVVRVTLDDEILAERDLLARSEVVESGFFARRGDDIERFMGGLFGDSAEADANVPSAEAPADQ
;
A
#
# COMPACT_ATOMS: atom_id res chain seq x y z
N MET A 1 77.84 -21.19 -66.23
CA MET A 1 77.40 -22.51 -66.66
C MET A 1 76.26 -22.95 -65.77
N SER A 2 75.12 -23.20 -66.39
CA SER A 2 73.90 -23.91 -66.03
C SER A 2 73.34 -23.65 -64.62
N SER A 3 72.22 -22.95 -64.50
CA SER A 3 70.83 -23.37 -64.77
C SER A 3 70.31 -24.42 -63.78
N SER A 4 69.36 -24.03 -63.01
CA SER A 4 68.03 -24.67 -63.03
C SER A 4 67.09 -24.05 -61.96
N ALA A 5 65.94 -23.69 -62.46
CA ALA A 5 64.81 -23.21 -61.70
C ALA A 5 64.11 -24.41 -61.02
N SER A 6 63.62 -24.22 -59.87
CA SER A 6 62.60 -25.10 -59.26
C SER A 6 61.49 -24.29 -58.58
N ALA A 7 60.28 -24.47 -59.11
CA ALA A 7 59.06 -23.93 -58.64
C ALA A 7 58.66 -24.59 -57.32
N ILE A 8 58.28 -23.77 -56.31
CA ILE A 8 57.66 -24.27 -55.07
C ILE A 8 56.24 -23.70 -55.05
N GLY A 9 55.32 -24.64 -55.19
CA GLY A 9 53.88 -24.33 -55.12
C GLY A 9 53.42 -23.94 -53.70
N ASP A 10 52.71 -22.90 -53.70
CA ASP A 10 52.01 -22.38 -52.54
C ASP A 10 50.81 -23.28 -52.14
N ARG A 11 50.90 -23.88 -50.98
CA ARG A 11 49.79 -24.58 -50.38
C ARG A 11 49.10 -23.62 -49.35
N PHE A 12 48.03 -22.99 -49.77
CA PHE A 12 47.13 -22.31 -48.85
C PHE A 12 46.48 -23.35 -47.95
N ARG A 13 46.83 -23.33 -46.66
CA ARG A 13 46.06 -23.97 -45.55
C ARG A 13 44.98 -23.02 -45.08
N THR A 14 43.74 -23.29 -45.50
CA THR A 14 42.55 -22.68 -44.96
C THR A 14 42.32 -23.23 -43.55
N VAL A 15 42.55 -22.39 -42.51
CA VAL A 15 42.17 -22.69 -41.15
C VAL A 15 40.72 -22.26 -41.01
N ALA A 16 39.80 -23.22 -40.98
CA ALA A 16 38.41 -22.97 -40.62
C ALA A 16 38.32 -22.73 -39.09
N ALA A 17 38.13 -21.48 -38.70
CA ALA A 17 37.79 -21.14 -37.32
C ALA A 17 36.31 -21.50 -37.10
N ALA A 18 36.05 -22.58 -36.39
CA ALA A 18 34.72 -22.91 -35.90
C ALA A 18 34.39 -21.95 -34.72
N ALA A 19 33.58 -20.96 -34.98
CA ALA A 19 32.99 -20.13 -33.91
C ALA A 19 31.94 -20.98 -33.16
N VAL A 20 32.28 -21.44 -31.96
CA VAL A 20 31.33 -22.02 -31.03
C VAL A 20 30.55 -20.87 -30.43
N VAL A 21 29.35 -20.62 -30.97
CA VAL A 21 28.35 -19.73 -30.32
C VAL A 21 27.80 -20.51 -29.15
N LEU A 22 28.28 -20.23 -27.91
CA LEU A 22 27.59 -20.60 -26.70
C LEU A 22 26.31 -19.74 -26.63
N ALA A 23 25.19 -20.30 -27.05
CA ALA A 23 23.89 -19.76 -26.70
C ALA A 23 23.74 -19.95 -25.19
N ALA A 24 23.91 -18.88 -24.42
CA ALA A 24 23.44 -18.83 -23.04
C ALA A 24 21.92 -18.92 -23.12
N ALA A 25 21.36 -20.11 -22.94
CA ALA A 25 19.94 -20.28 -22.69
C ALA A 25 19.68 -19.63 -21.33
N THR A 26 19.10 -18.45 -21.30
CA THR A 26 18.41 -17.92 -20.13
C THR A 26 17.32 -18.93 -19.82
N VAL A 27 17.51 -19.69 -18.75
CA VAL A 27 16.43 -20.52 -18.19
C VAL A 27 15.45 -19.54 -17.60
N GLN A 28 14.52 -19.06 -18.41
CA GLN A 28 13.29 -18.47 -17.91
C GLN A 28 12.60 -19.59 -17.16
N GLY A 29 12.63 -19.53 -15.82
CA GLY A 29 11.84 -20.42 -14.98
C GLY A 29 10.39 -20.30 -15.43
N ALA A 30 9.68 -21.44 -15.58
CA ALA A 30 8.24 -21.41 -15.78
C ALA A 30 7.63 -20.56 -14.66
N PRO A 31 6.62 -19.73 -14.96
CA PRO A 31 5.98 -18.88 -13.95
C PRO A 31 5.56 -19.75 -12.75
N GLU A 32 5.93 -19.31 -11.55
CA GLU A 32 5.63 -20.08 -10.35
C GLU A 32 4.10 -20.07 -10.17
N ILE A 33 3.46 -21.24 -10.27
CA ILE A 33 2.01 -21.38 -10.07
C ILE A 33 1.73 -21.01 -8.62
N VAL A 34 0.92 -19.97 -8.40
CA VAL A 34 0.47 -19.58 -7.05
C VAL A 34 -0.42 -20.70 -6.52
N PRO A 35 -0.03 -21.45 -5.48
CA PRO A 35 -0.86 -22.49 -4.91
C PRO A 35 -2.02 -21.89 -4.12
N ASP A 36 -2.99 -22.73 -3.77
CA ASP A 36 -4.06 -22.33 -2.87
C ASP A 36 -3.51 -21.76 -1.55
N PRO A 37 -4.20 -20.76 -0.95
CA PRO A 37 -3.81 -20.20 0.33
C PRO A 37 -3.65 -21.25 1.43
N PRO A 38 -2.75 -21.05 2.40
CA PRO A 38 -2.54 -22.02 3.46
C PRO A 38 -3.78 -22.21 4.33
N SER A 39 -3.93 -23.40 4.91
CA SER A 39 -5.00 -23.65 5.88
C SER A 39 -4.81 -22.79 7.13
N ILE A 40 -5.81 -21.93 7.40
CA ILE A 40 -5.89 -20.98 8.51
C ILE A 40 -7.02 -21.43 9.46
N SER A 41 -6.73 -21.46 10.76
CA SER A 41 -7.67 -21.96 11.78
C SER A 41 -8.65 -20.88 12.28
N ALA A 42 -8.33 -19.62 12.12
CA ALA A 42 -9.19 -18.50 12.50
C ALA A 42 -10.52 -18.50 11.72
N LYS A 43 -11.55 -17.85 12.26
CA LYS A 43 -12.88 -17.75 11.62
C LYS A 43 -12.81 -16.93 10.34
N SER A 44 -12.18 -15.78 10.39
CA SER A 44 -12.03 -14.84 9.28
C SER A 44 -10.59 -14.40 9.17
N TYR A 45 -10.11 -14.18 7.92
CA TYR A 45 -8.80 -13.63 7.67
C TYR A 45 -8.72 -12.93 6.32
N ILE A 46 -7.75 -12.05 6.20
CA ILE A 46 -7.28 -11.45 4.96
C ILE A 46 -5.75 -11.33 4.98
N LEU A 47 -5.14 -11.53 3.83
CA LEU A 47 -3.78 -11.10 3.50
C LEU A 47 -3.86 -10.11 2.35
N MET A 48 -3.33 -8.94 2.52
CA MET A 48 -3.39 -7.84 1.56
C MET A 48 -2.01 -7.19 1.42
N ASP A 49 -1.66 -6.77 0.21
CA ASP A 49 -0.56 -5.82 0.05
C ASP A 49 -0.98 -4.47 0.66
N GLY A 50 -0.16 -3.96 1.56
CA GLY A 50 -0.48 -2.73 2.32
C GLY A 50 -0.38 -1.45 1.49
N THR A 51 0.29 -1.50 0.34
CA THR A 51 0.48 -0.34 -0.54
C THR A 51 -0.52 -0.34 -1.69
N THR A 52 -0.62 -1.44 -2.43
CA THR A 52 -1.52 -1.55 -3.59
C THR A 52 -2.97 -1.90 -3.21
N ARG A 53 -3.21 -2.33 -1.97
CA ARG A 53 -4.50 -2.84 -1.47
C ARG A 53 -4.94 -4.15 -2.16
N THR A 54 -4.07 -4.77 -2.95
CA THR A 54 -4.36 -6.05 -3.61
C THR A 54 -4.57 -7.14 -2.58
N VAL A 55 -5.71 -7.84 -2.66
CA VAL A 55 -6.02 -8.99 -1.79
C VAL A 55 -5.33 -10.23 -2.34
N LEU A 56 -4.47 -10.86 -1.53
CA LEU A 56 -3.68 -12.03 -1.91
C LEU A 56 -4.30 -13.34 -1.42
N ALA A 57 -5.02 -13.30 -0.32
CA ALA A 57 -5.77 -14.43 0.24
C ALA A 57 -6.81 -13.92 1.23
N GLU A 58 -8.00 -14.50 1.23
CA GLU A 58 -9.03 -14.15 2.20
C GLU A 58 -10.00 -15.32 2.44
N ARG A 59 -10.67 -15.26 3.58
CA ARG A 59 -11.84 -16.07 3.90
C ARG A 59 -12.73 -15.32 4.84
N ASP A 60 -14.00 -15.15 4.47
CA ASP A 60 -15.02 -14.44 5.25
C ASP A 60 -14.54 -13.07 5.74
N SER A 61 -13.67 -12.40 4.93
CA SER A 61 -12.93 -11.20 5.35
C SER A 61 -13.82 -9.99 5.63
N GLY A 62 -14.99 -9.92 5.02
CA GLY A 62 -16.00 -8.87 5.23
C GLY A 62 -17.03 -9.20 6.32
N GLU A 63 -16.96 -10.38 6.97
CA GLU A 63 -17.90 -10.75 8.05
C GLU A 63 -17.74 -9.85 9.27
N PRO A 64 -18.84 -9.23 9.75
CA PRO A 64 -18.81 -8.44 10.98
C PRO A 64 -18.57 -9.33 12.20
N LEU A 65 -17.46 -9.12 12.88
CA LEU A 65 -17.06 -9.84 14.10
C LEU A 65 -16.69 -8.85 15.22
N PRO A 66 -16.78 -9.22 16.49
CA PRO A 66 -16.27 -8.40 17.57
C PRO A 66 -14.76 -8.14 17.40
N PRO A 67 -14.29 -6.89 17.29
CA PRO A 67 -12.87 -6.59 17.03
C PRO A 67 -12.01 -6.68 18.29
N ALA A 68 -12.58 -6.69 19.47
CA ALA A 68 -11.86 -6.54 20.73
C ALA A 68 -10.90 -5.33 20.66
N SER A 69 -9.69 -5.45 21.21
CA SER A 69 -8.70 -4.35 21.19
C SER A 69 -8.11 -4.00 19.82
N LEU A 70 -8.53 -4.64 18.71
CA LEU A 70 -8.21 -4.12 17.37
C LEU A 70 -8.85 -2.74 17.17
N THR A 71 -9.96 -2.43 17.86
CA THR A 71 -10.60 -1.10 17.96
C THR A 71 -9.58 0.02 18.18
N LYS A 72 -8.53 -0.25 18.97
CA LYS A 72 -7.51 0.75 19.30
C LYS A 72 -6.67 1.20 18.11
N ILE A 73 -6.72 0.49 16.98
CA ILE A 73 -6.14 0.97 15.72
C ILE A 73 -6.89 2.24 15.28
N MET A 74 -8.23 2.24 15.35
CA MET A 74 -9.03 3.43 15.03
C MET A 74 -8.85 4.52 16.09
N THR A 75 -8.79 4.19 17.37
CA THR A 75 -8.50 5.17 18.44
C THR A 75 -7.17 5.88 18.20
N SER A 76 -6.15 5.12 17.81
CA SER A 76 -4.82 5.63 17.46
C SER A 76 -4.83 6.43 16.15
N TYR A 77 -5.61 6.00 15.15
CA TYR A 77 -5.79 6.70 13.88
C TYR A 77 -6.43 8.08 14.08
N VAL A 78 -7.52 8.17 14.87
CA VAL A 78 -8.17 9.45 15.19
C VAL A 78 -7.19 10.38 15.89
N ALA A 79 -6.44 9.88 16.90
CA ALA A 79 -5.44 10.68 17.58
C ALA A 79 -4.34 11.17 16.64
N ALA A 80 -3.87 10.32 15.71
CA ALA A 80 -2.89 10.69 14.69
C ALA A 80 -3.43 11.76 13.74
N ALA A 81 -4.69 11.67 13.34
CA ALA A 81 -5.36 12.68 12.51
C ALA A 81 -5.49 14.03 13.22
N GLU A 82 -5.81 14.04 14.51
CA GLU A 82 -5.88 15.26 15.33
C GLU A 82 -4.49 15.90 15.53
N LEU A 83 -3.44 15.08 15.74
CA LEU A 83 -2.04 15.51 15.78
C LEU A 83 -1.60 16.16 14.46
N ALA A 84 -1.86 15.49 13.33
CA ALA A 84 -1.52 15.98 12.00
C ALA A 84 -2.24 17.30 11.66
N ALA A 85 -3.46 17.48 12.17
CA ALA A 85 -4.22 18.71 12.01
C ALA A 85 -3.81 19.83 13.00
N GLY A 86 -2.86 19.57 13.90
CA GLY A 86 -2.39 20.53 14.89
C GLY A 86 -3.41 20.92 15.96
N ARG A 87 -4.48 20.10 16.15
CA ARG A 87 -5.50 20.35 17.18
C ARG A 87 -5.09 19.88 18.56
N ILE A 88 -4.18 18.92 18.64
CA ILE A 88 -3.56 18.40 19.86
C ILE A 88 -2.04 18.26 19.62
N THR A 89 -1.29 18.15 20.72
CA THR A 89 0.17 17.92 20.68
C THR A 89 0.57 16.75 21.57
N LEU A 90 1.72 16.13 21.32
CA LEU A 90 2.22 15.00 22.11
C LEU A 90 2.54 15.37 23.57
N ASP A 91 2.82 16.65 23.83
CA ASP A 91 3.17 17.17 25.16
C ASP A 91 1.96 17.62 25.98
N ASP A 92 0.75 17.58 25.39
CA ASP A 92 -0.48 17.96 26.09
C ASP A 92 -0.69 17.10 27.33
N GLN A 93 -1.02 17.76 28.45
CA GLN A 93 -1.29 17.10 29.72
C GLN A 93 -2.77 16.73 29.80
N VAL A 94 -3.06 15.46 29.73
CA VAL A 94 -4.42 14.91 29.67
C VAL A 94 -4.90 14.60 31.09
N PRO A 95 -5.96 15.24 31.58
CA PRO A 95 -6.52 14.94 32.87
C PRO A 95 -7.18 13.56 32.89
N ILE A 96 -6.88 12.76 33.90
CA ILE A 96 -7.42 11.40 34.06
C ILE A 96 -8.72 11.42 34.82
N SER A 97 -9.82 11.08 34.17
CA SER A 97 -11.15 10.98 34.77
C SER A 97 -11.33 9.71 35.60
N VAL A 98 -12.35 9.73 36.47
CA VAL A 98 -12.79 8.54 37.21
C VAL A 98 -13.19 7.39 36.24
N LYS A 99 -13.83 7.72 35.09
CA LYS A 99 -14.25 6.74 34.11
C LYS A 99 -13.02 6.05 33.50
N ALA A 100 -12.03 6.81 33.02
CA ALA A 100 -10.79 6.28 32.48
C ALA A 100 -10.08 5.38 33.51
N TRP A 101 -9.83 5.87 34.72
CA TRP A 101 -9.18 5.11 35.78
C TRP A 101 -9.90 3.81 36.14
N ARG A 102 -11.27 3.80 36.22
CA ARG A 102 -12.05 2.62 36.56
C ARG A 102 -12.23 1.63 35.44
N THR A 103 -11.97 2.04 34.19
CA THR A 103 -12.17 1.17 33.03
C THR A 103 -11.44 -0.16 33.20
N SER A 104 -12.17 -1.27 33.02
CA SER A 104 -11.69 -2.65 33.26
C SER A 104 -10.84 -3.19 32.10
N GLY A 105 -10.27 -4.37 32.30
CA GLY A 105 -9.47 -5.11 31.32
C GLY A 105 -8.01 -4.71 31.31
N SER A 106 -7.37 -4.60 30.14
CA SER A 106 -5.96 -4.22 30.03
C SER A 106 -5.74 -2.77 30.45
N LYS A 107 -4.71 -2.51 31.24
CA LYS A 107 -4.45 -1.18 31.82
C LYS A 107 -3.00 -0.75 31.66
N MET A 108 -2.83 0.53 31.42
CA MET A 108 -1.58 1.27 31.59
C MET A 108 -1.38 1.67 33.07
N PHE A 109 -2.46 1.63 33.87
CA PHE A 109 -2.55 2.01 35.29
C PHE A 109 -2.43 3.51 35.56
N VAL A 110 -3.14 4.32 34.75
CA VAL A 110 -3.35 5.74 35.03
C VAL A 110 -4.14 5.92 36.34
N ARG A 111 -3.95 7.06 37.01
CA ARG A 111 -4.62 7.37 38.30
C ARG A 111 -5.56 8.55 38.12
N GLU A 112 -6.76 8.46 38.73
CA GLU A 112 -7.71 9.56 38.72
C GLU A 112 -7.11 10.84 39.36
N GLY A 113 -7.49 11.99 38.79
CA GLY A 113 -7.04 13.30 39.27
C GLY A 113 -5.58 13.64 38.96
N THR A 114 -4.87 12.80 38.24
CA THR A 114 -3.53 13.10 37.68
C THR A 114 -3.63 13.61 36.26
N GLU A 115 -2.56 14.21 35.76
CA GLU A 115 -2.36 14.54 34.37
C GLU A 115 -1.28 13.64 33.78
N VAL A 116 -1.48 13.19 32.55
CA VAL A 116 -0.53 12.30 31.82
C VAL A 116 -0.29 12.87 30.44
N ALA A 117 0.97 12.92 30.02
CA ALA A 117 1.30 13.36 28.68
C ALA A 117 0.61 12.49 27.59
N LEU A 118 0.06 13.12 26.57
CA LEU A 118 -0.63 12.42 25.48
C LEU A 118 0.29 11.37 24.82
N SER A 119 1.57 11.66 24.68
CA SER A 119 2.57 10.71 24.16
C SER A 119 2.68 9.42 24.99
N GLU A 120 2.54 9.51 26.31
CA GLU A 120 2.54 8.32 27.17
C GLU A 120 1.24 7.53 27.06
N LEU A 121 0.08 8.25 27.00
CA LEU A 121 -1.22 7.61 26.78
C LEU A 121 -1.27 6.84 25.46
N LEU A 122 -0.73 7.41 24.37
CA LEU A 122 -0.69 6.75 23.07
C LEU A 122 0.19 5.49 23.10
N ARG A 123 1.34 5.51 23.79
CA ARG A 123 2.11 4.29 24.08
C ARG A 123 1.31 3.28 24.89
N GLY A 124 0.56 3.76 25.89
CA GLY A 124 -0.37 2.94 26.66
C GLY A 124 -1.42 2.25 25.81
N VAL A 125 -2.02 2.96 24.85
CA VAL A 125 -3.02 2.44 23.90
C VAL A 125 -2.41 1.37 22.99
N VAL A 126 -1.27 1.68 22.37
CA VAL A 126 -0.67 0.83 21.32
C VAL A 126 0.03 -0.37 21.92
N ILE A 127 0.97 -0.17 22.85
CA ILE A 127 1.90 -1.20 23.36
C ILE A 127 1.22 -2.11 24.38
N VAL A 128 0.64 -1.51 25.43
CA VAL A 128 0.02 -2.26 26.52
C VAL A 128 -1.45 -2.56 26.29
N SER A 129 -2.05 -1.95 25.25
CA SER A 129 -3.48 -2.10 24.97
C SER A 129 -4.37 -1.58 26.12
N GLY A 130 -3.93 -0.49 26.80
CA GLY A 130 -4.62 0.11 27.94
C GLY A 130 -6.00 0.61 27.59
N ASN A 131 -7.04 0.07 28.25
CA ASN A 131 -8.41 0.56 28.09
C ASN A 131 -8.57 1.91 28.79
N ASP A 132 -7.93 2.05 29.95
CA ASP A 132 -7.84 3.29 30.72
C ASP A 132 -7.21 4.43 29.91
N ALA A 133 -6.10 4.16 29.23
CA ALA A 133 -5.45 5.10 28.32
C ALA A 133 -6.36 5.44 27.11
N SER A 134 -7.07 4.45 26.56
CA SER A 134 -7.97 4.69 25.41
C SER A 134 -9.11 5.61 25.76
N VAL A 135 -9.74 5.41 26.93
CA VAL A 135 -10.81 6.28 27.41
C VAL A 135 -10.29 7.70 27.70
N ALA A 136 -9.09 7.81 28.33
CA ALA A 136 -8.49 9.12 28.60
C ALA A 136 -8.21 9.90 27.30
N VAL A 137 -7.66 9.25 26.27
CA VAL A 137 -7.44 9.85 24.94
C VAL A 137 -8.77 10.27 24.31
N ALA A 138 -9.80 9.41 24.38
CA ALA A 138 -11.11 9.70 23.81
C ALA A 138 -11.78 10.90 24.47
N GLU A 139 -11.79 10.94 25.80
CA GLU A 139 -12.35 12.06 26.56
C GLU A 139 -11.59 13.36 26.32
N TYR A 140 -10.27 13.29 26.18
CA TYR A 140 -9.44 14.47 25.91
C TYR A 140 -9.74 15.05 24.52
N ILE A 141 -9.81 14.21 23.47
CA ILE A 141 -10.01 14.66 22.10
C ILE A 141 -11.44 15.15 21.85
N ALA A 142 -12.44 14.44 22.35
CA ALA A 142 -13.85 14.68 22.03
C ALA A 142 -14.72 15.17 23.21
N GLY A 143 -14.14 15.30 24.39
CA GLY A 143 -14.87 15.69 25.62
C GLY A 143 -15.65 14.54 26.27
N ALA A 144 -16.00 13.49 25.50
CA ALA A 144 -16.66 12.28 25.97
C ALA A 144 -16.36 11.10 25.04
N GLU A 145 -16.36 9.87 25.60
CA GLU A 145 -16.09 8.66 24.82
C GLU A 145 -17.14 8.40 23.72
N ASP A 146 -18.42 8.73 23.99
CA ASP A 146 -19.49 8.57 22.98
C ASP A 146 -19.27 9.52 21.78
N ALA A 147 -18.91 10.78 22.04
CA ALA A 147 -18.56 11.73 20.99
C ALA A 147 -17.31 11.29 20.21
N PHE A 148 -16.35 10.65 20.90
CA PHE A 148 -15.19 10.06 20.24
C PHE A 148 -15.56 8.86 19.36
N ALA A 149 -16.49 8.00 19.81
CA ALA A 149 -17.01 6.91 19.00
C ALA A 149 -17.69 7.43 17.71
N ASP A 150 -18.39 8.57 17.79
CA ASP A 150 -18.93 9.23 16.59
C ASP A 150 -17.83 9.73 15.66
N MET A 151 -16.70 10.22 16.18
CA MET A 151 -15.53 10.56 15.36
C MET A 151 -14.93 9.32 14.70
N MET A 152 -14.77 8.21 15.45
CA MET A 152 -14.30 6.93 14.91
C MET A 152 -15.17 6.46 13.75
N ASN A 153 -16.50 6.54 13.88
CA ASN A 153 -17.44 6.13 12.85
C ASN A 153 -17.43 7.05 11.61
N ARG A 154 -17.17 8.35 11.77
CA ARG A 154 -16.95 9.25 10.63
C ARG A 154 -15.71 8.85 9.86
N HIS A 155 -14.58 8.65 10.53
CA HIS A 155 -13.37 8.17 9.87
C HIS A 155 -13.57 6.79 9.22
N ALA A 156 -14.29 5.87 9.88
CA ALA A 156 -14.61 4.58 9.29
C ALA A 156 -15.37 4.72 7.95
N LYS A 157 -16.35 5.62 7.91
CA LYS A 157 -17.10 5.92 6.69
C LYS A 157 -16.22 6.54 5.61
N ASP A 158 -15.38 7.52 5.97
CA ASP A 158 -14.49 8.21 5.04
C ASP A 158 -13.43 7.26 4.45
N LEU A 159 -13.02 6.24 5.21
CA LEU A 159 -12.11 5.18 4.77
C LEU A 159 -12.80 4.01 4.06
N GLY A 160 -14.13 4.05 3.90
CA GLY A 160 -14.89 2.98 3.24
C GLY A 160 -14.97 1.68 4.05
N LEU A 161 -14.88 1.72 5.39
CA LEU A 161 -14.98 0.55 6.26
C LEU A 161 -16.46 0.14 6.40
N THR A 162 -16.95 -0.64 5.45
CA THR A 162 -18.38 -0.92 5.29
C THR A 162 -18.97 -1.93 6.29
N SER A 163 -18.11 -2.72 6.92
CA SER A 163 -18.47 -3.75 7.91
C SER A 163 -18.01 -3.37 9.33
N THR A 164 -17.96 -2.07 9.63
CA THR A 164 -17.41 -1.55 10.89
C THR A 164 -18.33 -0.56 11.56
N ARG A 165 -18.51 -0.73 12.88
CA ARG A 165 -19.14 0.23 13.77
C ARG A 165 -18.45 0.21 15.13
N PHE A 166 -18.09 1.39 15.63
CA PHE A 166 -17.50 1.60 16.96
C PHE A 166 -18.50 2.22 17.90
N VAL A 167 -18.56 1.74 19.14
CA VAL A 167 -19.37 2.32 20.22
C VAL A 167 -18.55 2.70 21.46
N ASN A 168 -17.27 2.33 21.48
CA ASN A 168 -16.31 2.75 22.50
C ASN A 168 -14.88 2.80 21.92
N SER A 169 -13.97 3.40 22.66
CA SER A 169 -12.57 3.63 22.27
C SER A 169 -11.65 2.42 22.46
N SER A 170 -12.07 1.43 23.24
CA SER A 170 -11.20 0.37 23.75
C SER A 170 -11.42 -1.01 23.14
N GLY A 171 -12.62 -1.25 22.58
CA GLY A 171 -13.06 -2.55 22.09
C GLY A 171 -13.57 -3.48 23.19
N LEU A 172 -14.02 -2.91 24.31
CA LEU A 172 -14.81 -3.66 25.28
C LEU A 172 -16.11 -4.16 24.62
N PRO A 173 -16.61 -5.34 25.02
CA PRO A 173 -17.80 -5.94 24.40
C PRO A 173 -19.03 -5.04 24.47
N ASP A 174 -19.70 -4.90 23.32
CA ASP A 174 -20.98 -4.25 23.15
C ASP A 174 -21.64 -4.82 21.89
N ASP A 175 -22.93 -5.08 21.90
CA ASP A 175 -23.65 -5.72 20.78
C ASP A 175 -23.62 -4.90 19.49
N GLY A 176 -23.45 -3.58 19.60
CA GLY A 176 -23.30 -2.68 18.44
C GLY A 176 -21.87 -2.47 17.97
N HIS A 177 -20.86 -3.12 18.59
CA HIS A 177 -19.44 -2.92 18.34
C HIS A 177 -18.87 -4.05 17.51
N TYR A 178 -18.64 -3.82 16.22
CA TYR A 178 -18.14 -4.82 15.29
C TYR A 178 -17.20 -4.23 14.24
N SER A 179 -16.41 -5.08 13.63
CA SER A 179 -15.59 -4.80 12.45
C SER A 179 -15.30 -6.09 11.69
N SER A 180 -14.61 -6.00 10.57
CA SER A 180 -14.20 -7.15 9.76
C SER A 180 -12.69 -7.23 9.60
N ALA A 181 -12.19 -8.40 9.19
CA ALA A 181 -10.77 -8.58 8.90
C ALA A 181 -10.31 -7.64 7.78
N LYS A 182 -11.14 -7.46 6.74
CA LYS A 182 -10.89 -6.55 5.62
C LYS A 182 -10.80 -5.10 6.09
N ASP A 183 -11.77 -4.64 6.86
CA ASP A 183 -11.79 -3.25 7.34
C ASP A 183 -10.61 -2.95 8.27
N MET A 184 -10.23 -3.92 9.13
CA MET A 184 -9.06 -3.77 9.99
C MET A 184 -7.74 -3.73 9.21
N ALA A 185 -7.64 -4.48 8.10
CA ALA A 185 -6.47 -4.42 7.21
C ALA A 185 -6.40 -3.08 6.48
N ILE A 186 -7.53 -2.59 5.93
CA ILE A 186 -7.62 -1.27 5.27
C ILE A 186 -7.24 -0.17 6.26
N LEU A 187 -7.85 -0.15 7.45
CA LEU A 187 -7.55 0.84 8.48
C LEU A 187 -6.06 0.85 8.87
N SER A 188 -5.45 -0.33 8.96
CA SER A 188 -4.03 -0.44 9.30
C SER A 188 -3.14 0.09 8.18
N ALA A 189 -3.50 -0.17 6.92
CA ALA A 189 -2.79 0.36 5.77
C ALA A 189 -2.87 1.88 5.69
N GLU A 190 -4.06 2.47 5.92
CA GLU A 190 -4.26 3.92 5.97
C GLU A 190 -3.49 4.59 7.12
N LEU A 191 -3.44 3.93 8.28
CA LEU A 191 -2.64 4.40 9.42
C LEU A 191 -1.14 4.46 9.07
N ILE A 192 -0.62 3.42 8.42
CA ILE A 192 0.78 3.33 8.02
C ILE A 192 1.13 4.39 6.98
N GLU A 193 0.27 4.57 5.99
CA GLU A 193 0.50 5.47 4.86
C GLU A 193 0.37 6.94 5.26
N ARG A 194 -0.73 7.30 5.95
CA ARG A 194 -1.02 8.70 6.29
C ARG A 194 -0.26 9.21 7.49
N PHE A 195 0.10 8.34 8.43
CA PHE A 195 0.72 8.73 9.70
C PHE A 195 1.95 7.90 10.04
N PRO A 196 2.97 7.85 9.16
CA PRO A 196 4.13 6.97 9.33
C PRO A 196 4.92 7.26 10.61
N GLU A 197 5.04 8.52 11.03
CA GLU A 197 5.73 8.89 12.28
C GLU A 197 4.99 8.35 13.50
N HIS A 198 3.65 8.46 13.51
CA HIS A 198 2.82 7.91 14.58
C HIS A 198 2.86 6.36 14.59
N TYR A 199 2.88 5.76 13.40
CA TYR A 199 2.94 4.30 13.26
C TYR A 199 4.20 3.67 13.88
N ARG A 200 5.30 4.40 14.03
CA ARG A 200 6.53 3.90 14.69
C ARG A 200 6.29 3.38 16.10
N LEU A 201 5.28 3.88 16.80
CA LEU A 201 4.90 3.39 18.13
C LEU A 201 4.57 1.89 18.13
N TYR A 202 4.07 1.34 17.02
CA TYR A 202 3.65 -0.05 16.92
C TYR A 202 4.82 -1.03 16.92
N ALA A 203 6.01 -0.57 16.51
CA ALA A 203 7.24 -1.36 16.57
C ALA A 203 7.91 -1.36 17.94
N GLU A 204 7.47 -0.50 18.88
CA GLU A 204 8.00 -0.46 20.24
C GLU A 204 7.66 -1.77 20.98
N LYS A 205 8.69 -2.46 21.47
CA LYS A 205 8.55 -3.79 22.10
C LYS A 205 8.07 -3.73 23.53
N SER A 206 8.31 -2.64 24.24
CA SER A 206 7.91 -2.46 25.64
C SER A 206 7.75 -0.99 25.98
N PHE A 207 6.97 -0.75 27.01
CA PHE A 207 6.72 0.58 27.55
C PHE A 207 6.70 0.51 29.09
N GLN A 208 7.37 1.45 29.74
CA GLN A 208 7.35 1.60 31.18
C GLN A 208 6.68 2.93 31.55
N TYR A 209 5.60 2.85 32.30
CA TYR A 209 4.85 4.01 32.75
C TYR A 209 5.00 4.21 34.26
N GLY A 210 5.34 5.44 34.64
CA GLY A 210 5.46 5.83 36.04
C GLY A 210 6.44 4.95 36.83
N GLU A 211 6.04 4.58 38.07
CA GLU A 211 6.82 3.77 38.99
C GLU A 211 6.64 2.26 38.84
N ILE A 212 6.06 1.80 37.72
CA ILE A 212 5.93 0.36 37.45
C ILE A 212 7.32 -0.25 37.35
N GLU A 213 7.66 -1.20 38.24
CA GLU A 213 9.01 -1.77 38.35
C GLU A 213 9.51 -2.46 37.07
N ARG A 214 8.59 -3.05 36.28
CA ARG A 214 8.94 -3.78 35.06
C ARG A 214 8.23 -3.21 33.85
N PRO A 215 8.92 -3.01 32.72
CA PRO A 215 8.29 -2.62 31.48
C PRO A 215 7.17 -3.59 31.09
N GLN A 216 6.03 -3.03 30.66
CA GLN A 216 4.97 -3.82 30.07
C GLN A 216 5.31 -4.13 28.61
N LEU A 217 5.19 -5.39 28.21
CA LEU A 217 5.58 -5.85 26.88
C LEU A 217 4.46 -5.64 25.88
N ASN A 218 4.82 -5.30 24.64
CA ASN A 218 3.89 -5.32 23.52
C ASN A 218 3.31 -6.73 23.36
N ARG A 219 2.00 -6.81 23.14
CA ARG A 219 1.30 -8.10 23.06
C ARG A 219 1.49 -8.79 21.71
N ASN A 220 1.94 -8.07 20.69
CA ASN A 220 2.28 -8.65 19.39
C ASN A 220 3.65 -9.33 19.47
N ARG A 221 3.67 -10.62 19.79
CA ARG A 221 4.91 -11.40 19.94
C ARG A 221 5.66 -11.61 18.61
N LEU A 222 5.04 -11.33 17.45
CA LEU A 222 5.73 -11.42 16.16
C LEU A 222 6.83 -10.37 16.03
N LEU A 223 6.79 -9.25 16.75
CA LEU A 223 7.86 -8.25 16.83
C LEU A 223 9.20 -8.83 17.28
N TRP A 224 9.21 -9.96 18.02
CA TRP A 224 10.44 -10.66 18.44
C TRP A 224 10.78 -11.84 17.55
N ARG A 225 9.81 -12.45 16.88
CA ARG A 225 9.99 -13.66 16.07
C ARG A 225 10.38 -13.36 14.62
N ASP A 226 9.97 -12.20 14.09
CA ASP A 226 10.23 -11.80 12.71
C ASP A 226 10.65 -10.32 12.65
N LYS A 227 11.88 -10.07 12.18
CA LYS A 227 12.45 -8.71 12.10
C LYS A 227 11.76 -7.81 11.07
N SER A 228 11.04 -8.38 10.11
CA SER A 228 10.27 -7.63 9.13
C SER A 228 8.95 -7.10 9.67
N VAL A 229 8.47 -7.64 10.82
CA VAL A 229 7.23 -7.21 11.46
C VAL A 229 7.45 -5.91 12.22
N ASP A 230 6.61 -4.91 11.95
CA ASP A 230 6.66 -3.57 12.54
C ASP A 230 5.35 -3.11 13.21
N GLY A 231 4.34 -3.99 13.27
CA GLY A 231 3.04 -3.74 13.89
C GLY A 231 2.10 -4.94 13.77
N VAL A 232 0.83 -4.84 14.02
CA VAL A 232 0.00 -3.72 14.39
C VAL A 232 -0.60 -3.97 15.79
N LYS A 233 -1.67 -4.80 15.89
CA LYS A 233 -2.43 -4.90 17.14
C LYS A 233 -3.01 -6.28 17.38
N THR A 234 -3.03 -6.68 18.65
CA THR A 234 -3.76 -7.88 19.13
C THR A 234 -5.09 -7.51 19.75
N GLY A 235 -6.07 -8.41 19.64
CA GLY A 235 -7.35 -8.34 20.32
C GLY A 235 -7.67 -9.65 21.04
N LEU A 236 -8.41 -9.57 22.14
CA LEU A 236 -8.95 -10.72 22.85
C LEU A 236 -10.15 -10.29 23.70
N THR A 237 -11.29 -10.91 23.47
CA THR A 237 -12.42 -11.00 24.39
C THR A 237 -12.99 -12.41 24.27
N GLU A 238 -13.87 -12.82 25.17
CA GLU A 238 -14.54 -14.12 25.09
C GLU A 238 -15.34 -14.26 23.77
N ALA A 239 -16.06 -13.19 23.38
CA ALA A 239 -16.85 -13.19 22.14
C ALA A 239 -16.01 -13.14 20.87
N ALA A 240 -14.91 -12.35 20.87
CA ALA A 240 -14.05 -12.17 19.72
C ALA A 240 -13.11 -13.36 19.46
N GLY A 241 -12.76 -14.13 20.49
CA GLY A 241 -11.61 -15.03 20.43
C GLY A 241 -10.29 -14.25 20.30
N TYR A 242 -9.26 -14.88 19.80
CA TYR A 242 -7.95 -14.28 19.61
C TYR A 242 -7.86 -13.63 18.24
N CYS A 243 -7.59 -12.31 18.21
CA CYS A 243 -7.46 -11.52 16.99
C CYS A 243 -6.07 -10.92 16.89
N LEU A 244 -5.59 -10.73 15.66
CA LEU A 244 -4.30 -10.08 15.36
C LEU A 244 -4.37 -9.41 14.00
N VAL A 245 -3.97 -8.15 13.94
CA VAL A 245 -3.51 -7.52 12.70
C VAL A 245 -1.99 -7.40 12.80
N VAL A 246 -1.30 -7.84 11.77
CA VAL A 246 0.15 -7.77 11.64
C VAL A 246 0.53 -7.12 10.33
N SER A 247 1.57 -6.27 10.36
CA SER A 247 2.22 -5.70 9.18
C SER A 247 3.68 -6.14 9.16
N ALA A 248 4.18 -6.45 7.97
CA ALA A 248 5.57 -6.79 7.73
C ALA A 248 6.05 -6.15 6.42
N LEU A 249 7.30 -5.67 6.40
CA LEU A 249 7.93 -5.04 5.25
C LEU A 249 9.20 -5.82 4.85
N ARG A 250 9.28 -6.29 3.60
CA ARG A 250 10.46 -6.95 3.02
C ARG A 250 10.67 -6.45 1.60
N GLU A 251 11.88 -6.04 1.26
CA GLU A 251 12.28 -5.70 -0.11
C GLU A 251 11.27 -4.78 -0.83
N GLY A 252 10.77 -3.76 -0.12
CA GLY A 252 9.76 -2.82 -0.66
C GLY A 252 8.31 -3.30 -0.61
N THR A 253 8.06 -4.60 -0.52
CA THR A 253 6.70 -5.17 -0.39
C THR A 253 6.23 -5.11 1.06
N ARG A 254 5.12 -4.43 1.31
CA ARG A 254 4.44 -4.39 2.62
C ARG A 254 3.23 -5.29 2.61
N LEU A 255 3.21 -6.29 3.47
CA LEU A 255 2.05 -7.16 3.66
C LEU A 255 1.34 -6.88 4.98
N ILE A 256 0.02 -6.88 4.93
CA ILE A 256 -0.85 -6.78 6.11
C ILE A 256 -1.72 -8.03 6.16
N ALA A 257 -1.66 -8.75 7.28
CA ALA A 257 -2.56 -9.86 7.55
C ALA A 257 -3.43 -9.55 8.76
N ALA A 258 -4.76 -9.68 8.60
CA ALA A 258 -5.70 -9.63 9.70
C ALA A 258 -6.31 -11.01 9.93
N VAL A 259 -6.28 -11.47 11.18
CA VAL A 259 -6.78 -12.77 11.63
C VAL A 259 -7.76 -12.53 12.77
N MET A 260 -9.00 -12.99 12.63
CA MET A 260 -10.06 -12.79 13.63
C MET A 260 -10.68 -14.13 14.04
N GLY A 261 -10.95 -14.27 15.34
CA GLY A 261 -11.63 -15.45 15.87
C GLY A 261 -10.77 -16.72 15.92
N ALA A 262 -9.46 -16.61 16.12
CA ALA A 262 -8.58 -17.74 16.39
C ALA A 262 -8.87 -18.33 17.80
N THR A 263 -8.54 -19.61 17.99
CA THR A 263 -8.88 -20.36 19.21
C THR A 263 -7.88 -20.12 20.34
N SER A 264 -6.63 -19.73 20.01
CA SER A 264 -5.59 -19.46 20.99
C SER A 264 -4.64 -18.36 20.54
N ASP A 265 -3.82 -17.87 21.48
CA ASP A 265 -2.77 -16.88 21.18
C ASP A 265 -1.73 -17.44 20.19
N GLU A 266 -1.35 -18.72 20.34
CA GLU A 266 -0.39 -19.35 19.43
C GLU A 266 -1.01 -19.59 18.04
N ASP A 267 -2.32 -19.88 17.95
CA ASP A 267 -3.01 -20.05 16.68
C ASP A 267 -3.03 -18.76 15.87
N ARG A 268 -3.42 -17.60 16.48
CA ARG A 268 -3.41 -16.32 15.76
C ARG A 268 -2.01 -15.92 15.26
N LEU A 269 -0.97 -16.24 16.05
CA LEU A 269 0.42 -15.96 15.65
C LEU A 269 0.85 -16.86 14.50
N ARG A 270 0.57 -18.17 14.59
CA ARG A 270 0.90 -19.15 13.56
C ARG A 270 0.15 -18.88 12.26
N ASP A 271 -1.14 -18.56 12.35
CA ASP A 271 -1.97 -18.24 11.18
C ASP A 271 -1.47 -16.97 10.48
N ALA A 272 -1.16 -15.92 11.22
CA ALA A 272 -0.58 -14.70 10.68
C ALA A 272 0.78 -14.94 10.00
N GLN A 273 1.66 -15.76 10.63
CA GLN A 273 2.95 -16.12 10.04
C GLN A 273 2.81 -16.92 8.75
N LYS A 274 1.84 -17.86 8.67
CA LYS A 274 1.56 -18.61 7.44
C LYS A 274 1.12 -17.68 6.30
N LEU A 275 0.23 -16.73 6.61
CA LEU A 275 -0.24 -15.76 5.62
C LEU A 275 0.91 -14.88 5.11
N LEU A 276 1.72 -14.30 6.01
CA LEU A 276 2.88 -13.50 5.61
C LEU A 276 3.89 -14.32 4.78
N ALA A 277 4.19 -15.56 5.23
CA ALA A 277 5.10 -16.44 4.49
C ALA A 277 4.58 -16.77 3.09
N TYR A 278 3.26 -17.01 2.94
CA TYR A 278 2.61 -17.23 1.67
C TYR A 278 2.73 -15.99 0.76
N GLY A 279 2.38 -14.80 1.27
CA GLY A 279 2.45 -13.58 0.47
C GLY A 279 3.87 -13.28 -0.01
N PHE A 280 4.86 -13.24 0.89
CA PHE A 280 6.26 -12.97 0.51
C PHE A 280 6.88 -14.04 -0.39
N ARG A 281 6.39 -15.27 -0.36
CA ARG A 281 6.89 -16.33 -1.22
C ARG A 281 6.36 -16.23 -2.64
N TYR A 282 5.08 -15.93 -2.80
CA TYR A 282 4.39 -16.08 -4.08
C TYR A 282 4.04 -14.77 -4.76
N PHE A 283 4.22 -13.63 -4.10
CA PHE A 283 3.91 -12.31 -4.65
C PHE A 283 5.07 -11.34 -4.48
N GLU A 284 5.08 -10.34 -5.35
CA GLU A 284 6.04 -9.24 -5.34
C GLU A 284 5.36 -7.95 -5.78
N THR A 285 5.88 -6.81 -5.29
CA THR A 285 5.32 -5.49 -5.59
C THR A 285 6.40 -4.66 -6.25
N HIS A 286 6.05 -4.03 -7.37
CA HIS A 286 6.94 -3.22 -8.18
C HIS A 286 6.39 -1.83 -8.40
N ASP A 287 7.28 -0.84 -8.43
CA ASP A 287 6.99 0.50 -8.94
C ASP A 287 7.06 0.41 -10.47
N LEU A 288 5.90 0.61 -11.14
CA LEU A 288 5.81 0.49 -12.60
C LEU A 288 6.07 1.83 -13.29
N TYR A 289 5.50 2.90 -12.74
CA TYR A 289 5.70 4.27 -13.21
C TYR A 289 5.81 5.22 -12.04
N ASP A 290 6.76 6.16 -12.12
CA ASP A 290 6.99 7.12 -11.07
C ASP A 290 6.07 8.36 -11.17
N HIS A 291 5.78 8.94 -10.00
CA HIS A 291 5.14 10.25 -9.96
C HIS A 291 5.91 11.27 -10.80
N GLY A 292 5.22 11.98 -11.66
CA GLY A 292 5.81 13.04 -12.47
C GLY A 292 6.51 12.59 -13.76
N GLU A 293 6.68 11.29 -13.97
CA GLU A 293 7.23 10.75 -15.21
C GLU A 293 6.25 11.01 -16.37
N PRO A 294 6.71 11.58 -17.51
CA PRO A 294 5.88 11.70 -18.70
C PRO A 294 5.73 10.33 -19.37
N LEU A 295 4.51 9.84 -19.47
CA LEU A 295 4.19 8.55 -20.09
C LEU A 295 3.86 8.68 -21.57
N ALA A 296 3.33 9.84 -22.00
CA ALA A 296 3.08 10.16 -23.39
C ALA A 296 3.20 11.67 -23.63
N ASN A 297 3.31 12.05 -24.91
CA ASN A 297 3.42 13.43 -25.35
C ASN A 297 2.51 13.69 -26.56
N PRO A 298 1.17 13.56 -26.39
CA PRO A 298 0.22 13.66 -27.49
C PRO A 298 0.18 15.04 -28.12
N TRP A 299 -0.24 15.08 -29.38
CA TRP A 299 -0.50 16.30 -30.14
C TRP A 299 -1.72 17.05 -29.58
N VAL A 300 -1.63 18.39 -29.56
CA VAL A 300 -2.72 19.28 -29.11
C VAL A 300 -3.10 20.24 -30.22
N TRP A 301 -4.33 20.12 -30.67
CA TRP A 301 -4.91 21.02 -31.66
C TRP A 301 -5.21 22.40 -31.07
N TYR A 302 -5.02 23.43 -31.87
CA TYR A 302 -5.28 24.84 -31.49
C TYR A 302 -4.47 25.36 -30.31
N GLY A 303 -3.39 24.67 -29.93
CA GLY A 303 -2.52 25.06 -28.85
C GLY A 303 -1.43 26.06 -29.27
N THR A 304 -0.90 26.81 -28.31
CA THR A 304 0.32 27.59 -28.49
C THR A 304 1.59 26.73 -28.56
N VAL A 305 1.47 25.45 -28.17
CA VAL A 305 2.45 24.39 -28.33
C VAL A 305 1.79 23.19 -28.96
N GLU A 306 2.54 22.41 -29.71
CA GLU A 306 2.03 21.29 -30.50
C GLU A 306 1.77 20.02 -29.65
N ASN A 307 2.46 19.87 -28.53
CA ASN A 307 2.36 18.67 -27.69
C ASN A 307 2.25 19.05 -26.21
N VAL A 308 1.61 18.17 -25.44
CA VAL A 308 1.56 18.25 -23.99
C VAL A 308 2.05 16.94 -23.36
N ALA A 309 3.02 17.03 -22.45
CA ALA A 309 3.43 15.86 -21.67
C ALA A 309 2.30 15.47 -20.72
N VAL A 310 1.94 14.19 -20.71
CA VAL A 310 0.94 13.62 -19.79
C VAL A 310 1.54 12.50 -18.95
N GLY A 311 1.09 12.37 -17.72
CA GLY A 311 1.59 11.35 -16.78
C GLY A 311 0.68 11.23 -15.56
N ILE A 312 1.03 10.34 -14.65
CA ILE A 312 0.25 10.05 -13.43
C ILE A 312 0.70 10.94 -12.26
N ASP A 313 -0.20 11.29 -11.36
CA ASP A 313 0.06 12.15 -10.19
C ASP A 313 0.59 11.41 -8.95
N GLU A 314 0.54 10.06 -8.95
CA GLU A 314 1.08 9.21 -7.90
C GLU A 314 1.85 8.04 -8.52
N THR A 315 2.90 7.56 -7.86
CA THR A 315 3.64 6.36 -8.29
C THR A 315 2.69 5.18 -8.42
N LEU A 316 2.63 4.57 -9.60
CA LEU A 316 1.82 3.38 -9.85
C LEU A 316 2.59 2.14 -9.43
N ARG A 317 2.11 1.50 -8.37
CA ARG A 317 2.61 0.22 -7.86
C ARG A 317 1.67 -0.91 -8.21
N ILE A 318 2.25 -2.06 -8.53
CA ILE A 318 1.49 -3.26 -8.89
C ILE A 318 2.03 -4.44 -8.09
N THR A 319 1.11 -5.21 -7.51
CA THR A 319 1.42 -6.49 -6.85
C THR A 319 1.00 -7.62 -7.76
N VAL A 320 1.95 -8.48 -8.12
CA VAL A 320 1.74 -9.62 -9.02
C VAL A 320 2.28 -10.92 -8.44
N PRO A 321 1.87 -12.08 -8.96
CA PRO A 321 2.56 -13.33 -8.68
C PRO A 321 4.03 -13.21 -9.06
N ARG A 322 4.91 -13.77 -8.22
CA ARG A 322 6.35 -13.70 -8.41
C ARG A 322 6.77 -14.30 -9.77
N GLY A 323 7.61 -13.56 -10.49
CA GLY A 323 8.06 -13.93 -11.84
C GLY A 323 7.04 -13.66 -12.95
N ARG A 324 5.94 -12.92 -12.67
CA ARG A 324 4.96 -12.50 -13.68
C ARG A 324 5.06 -11.01 -14.04
N TYR A 325 6.08 -10.32 -13.53
CA TYR A 325 6.27 -8.89 -13.81
C TYR A 325 6.45 -8.60 -15.30
N ASP A 326 7.22 -9.44 -16.00
CA ASP A 326 7.49 -9.29 -17.44
C ASP A 326 6.27 -9.62 -18.32
N ASP A 327 5.23 -10.23 -17.77
CA ASP A 327 3.98 -10.54 -18.46
C ASP A 327 2.96 -9.38 -18.39
N LEU A 328 3.29 -8.32 -17.65
CA LEU A 328 2.44 -7.13 -17.57
C LEU A 328 2.36 -6.42 -18.93
N SER A 329 1.17 -5.98 -19.27
CA SER A 329 0.94 -5.11 -20.42
C SER A 329 0.38 -3.78 -19.94
N ALA A 330 0.93 -2.67 -20.45
CA ALA A 330 0.43 -1.34 -20.16
C ALA A 330 -0.08 -0.68 -21.45
N VAL A 331 -1.31 -0.21 -21.44
CA VAL A 331 -1.94 0.47 -22.57
C VAL A 331 -2.31 1.90 -22.16
N ILE A 332 -1.87 2.85 -22.96
CA ILE A 332 -2.24 4.26 -22.83
C ILE A 332 -3.41 4.52 -23.77
N ASP A 333 -4.53 4.95 -23.19
CA ASP A 333 -5.77 5.28 -23.93
C ASP A 333 -5.96 6.80 -23.89
N LEU A 334 -5.81 7.41 -25.07
CA LEU A 334 -5.94 8.86 -25.28
C LEU A 334 -7.07 9.13 -26.25
N PRO A 335 -7.77 10.27 -26.15
CA PRO A 335 -8.71 10.71 -27.18
C PRO A 335 -8.01 10.88 -28.53
N ASP A 336 -8.70 10.57 -29.63
CA ASP A 336 -8.20 10.76 -31.00
C ASP A 336 -7.80 12.22 -31.28
N GLU A 337 -8.46 13.17 -30.63
CA GLU A 337 -8.18 14.59 -30.73
C GLU A 337 -8.13 15.23 -29.34
N ILE A 338 -7.03 15.90 -29.08
CA ILE A 338 -6.83 16.69 -27.87
C ILE A 338 -6.77 18.15 -28.28
N MET A 339 -7.59 18.99 -27.67
CA MET A 339 -7.77 20.42 -28.07
C MET A 339 -7.38 21.36 -26.93
N ALA A 340 -6.70 22.44 -27.25
CA ALA A 340 -6.51 23.56 -26.34
C ALA A 340 -7.82 24.35 -26.13
N PRO A 341 -8.00 25.01 -24.95
CA PRO A 341 -7.03 25.12 -23.89
C PRO A 341 -7.02 23.90 -22.97
N ILE A 342 -5.88 23.58 -22.37
CA ILE A 342 -5.69 22.53 -21.39
C ILE A 342 -5.03 23.15 -20.18
N ALA A 343 -5.57 22.97 -18.98
CA ALA A 343 -4.91 23.39 -17.75
C ALA A 343 -3.94 22.32 -17.26
N ALA A 344 -2.89 22.73 -16.54
CA ALA A 344 -2.05 21.77 -15.84
C ALA A 344 -2.91 20.99 -14.82
N GLY A 345 -2.79 19.66 -14.83
CA GLY A 345 -3.61 18.75 -14.00
C GLY A 345 -4.93 18.30 -14.65
N ASP A 346 -5.30 18.81 -15.82
CA ASP A 346 -6.46 18.30 -16.54
C ASP A 346 -6.26 16.85 -16.96
N ARG A 347 -7.33 16.05 -16.85
CA ARG A 347 -7.35 14.67 -17.32
C ARG A 347 -7.37 14.63 -18.85
N VAL A 348 -6.36 13.98 -19.43
CA VAL A 348 -6.21 13.85 -20.88
C VAL A 348 -6.51 12.44 -21.37
N GLY A 349 -6.27 11.42 -20.54
CA GLY A 349 -6.49 10.03 -20.90
C GLY A 349 -6.39 9.11 -19.68
N VAL A 350 -6.12 7.84 -19.94
CA VAL A 350 -5.90 6.82 -18.90
C VAL A 350 -4.77 5.88 -19.29
N VAL A 351 -4.03 5.38 -18.30
CA VAL A 351 -3.15 4.22 -18.45
C VAL A 351 -3.80 3.02 -17.77
N ARG A 352 -3.89 1.88 -18.46
CA ARG A 352 -4.35 0.60 -17.94
C ARG A 352 -3.21 -0.38 -17.90
N VAL A 353 -3.08 -1.09 -16.78
CA VAL A 353 -2.12 -2.19 -16.62
C VAL A 353 -2.89 -3.48 -16.48
N THR A 354 -2.54 -4.47 -17.29
CA THR A 354 -3.20 -5.78 -17.33
C THR A 354 -2.21 -6.91 -17.16
N LEU A 355 -2.70 -8.03 -16.61
CA LEU A 355 -2.04 -9.32 -16.60
C LEU A 355 -3.06 -10.38 -17.07
N ASP A 356 -2.74 -11.17 -18.09
CA ASP A 356 -3.67 -12.16 -18.67
C ASP A 356 -5.06 -11.56 -19.01
N ASP A 357 -5.08 -10.36 -19.60
CA ASP A 357 -6.30 -9.58 -19.94
C ASP A 357 -7.11 -9.08 -18.72
N GLU A 358 -6.70 -9.36 -17.49
CA GLU A 358 -7.30 -8.79 -16.29
C GLU A 358 -6.71 -7.42 -15.97
N ILE A 359 -7.56 -6.41 -15.76
CA ILE A 359 -7.12 -5.06 -15.40
C ILE A 359 -6.69 -5.07 -13.92
N LEU A 360 -5.39 -4.91 -13.68
CA LEU A 360 -4.83 -4.78 -12.32
C LEU A 360 -4.90 -3.34 -11.81
N ALA A 361 -4.73 -2.36 -12.70
CA ALA A 361 -4.80 -0.96 -12.32
C ALA A 361 -5.22 -0.08 -13.51
N GLU A 362 -5.90 1.01 -13.19
CA GLU A 362 -6.22 2.10 -14.11
C GLU A 362 -5.92 3.42 -13.40
N ARG A 363 -5.23 4.35 -14.10
CA ARG A 363 -4.90 5.68 -13.57
C ARG A 363 -5.16 6.73 -14.64
N ASP A 364 -5.65 7.89 -14.21
CA ASP A 364 -5.82 9.05 -15.06
C ASP A 364 -4.46 9.60 -15.49
N LEU A 365 -4.33 9.94 -16.76
CA LEU A 365 -3.21 10.67 -17.33
C LEU A 365 -3.54 12.16 -17.29
N LEU A 366 -2.72 12.91 -16.56
CA LEU A 366 -2.91 14.33 -16.33
C LEU A 366 -1.89 15.16 -17.13
N ALA A 367 -2.34 16.30 -17.69
CA ALA A 367 -1.47 17.24 -18.34
C ALA A 367 -0.43 17.82 -17.34
N ARG A 368 0.85 17.79 -17.71
CA ARG A 368 1.94 18.29 -16.86
C ARG A 368 2.14 19.77 -16.94
N SER A 369 1.62 20.41 -17.98
CA SER A 369 1.70 21.86 -18.19
C SER A 369 0.43 22.39 -18.80
N GLU A 370 0.20 23.68 -18.64
CA GLU A 370 -0.87 24.39 -19.32
C GLU A 370 -0.54 24.53 -20.82
N VAL A 371 -1.56 24.34 -21.66
CA VAL A 371 -1.55 24.66 -23.10
C VAL A 371 -2.60 25.71 -23.38
N VAL A 372 -2.15 26.93 -23.64
CA VAL A 372 -3.04 28.06 -23.95
C VAL A 372 -3.51 27.95 -25.40
N GLU A 373 -4.73 28.39 -25.67
CA GLU A 373 -5.30 28.41 -27.00
C GLU A 373 -4.56 29.39 -27.93
N SER A 374 -4.22 28.95 -29.14
CA SER A 374 -3.53 29.78 -30.15
C SER A 374 -4.44 30.86 -30.75
N GLY A 375 -3.83 31.93 -31.24
CA GLY A 375 -4.57 33.05 -31.87
C GLY A 375 -5.25 32.67 -33.19
N PHE A 376 -6.19 33.50 -33.65
CA PHE A 376 -7.08 33.26 -34.80
C PHE A 376 -6.38 32.81 -36.11
N PHE A 377 -5.17 33.29 -36.37
CA PHE A 377 -4.45 32.92 -37.62
C PHE A 377 -3.78 31.54 -37.55
N ALA A 378 -3.32 31.11 -36.38
CA ALA A 378 -2.77 29.76 -36.20
C ALA A 378 -3.86 28.69 -36.31
N ARG A 379 -5.06 28.94 -35.77
CA ARG A 379 -6.23 28.03 -35.88
C ARG A 379 -6.58 27.69 -37.32
N ARG A 380 -6.46 28.63 -38.29
CA ARG A 380 -6.73 28.34 -39.69
C ARG A 380 -5.71 27.39 -40.31
N GLY A 381 -4.47 27.36 -39.81
CA GLY A 381 -3.48 26.34 -40.20
C GLY A 381 -3.90 24.95 -39.74
N ASP A 382 -4.25 24.80 -38.50
CA ASP A 382 -4.71 23.53 -37.89
C ASP A 382 -6.02 23.03 -38.56
N ASP A 383 -6.97 23.92 -38.90
CA ASP A 383 -8.20 23.55 -39.62
C ASP A 383 -7.91 22.96 -41.00
N ILE A 384 -6.88 23.48 -41.71
CA ILE A 384 -6.49 22.99 -43.05
C ILE A 384 -5.79 21.62 -42.90
N GLU A 385 -4.90 21.45 -41.95
CA GLU A 385 -4.18 20.17 -41.68
C GLU A 385 -5.18 19.08 -41.27
N ARG A 386 -6.11 19.39 -40.39
CA ARG A 386 -7.15 18.48 -39.93
C ARG A 386 -8.11 18.05 -41.05
N PHE A 387 -8.48 19.00 -41.93
CA PHE A 387 -9.30 18.71 -43.12
C PHE A 387 -8.54 17.83 -44.12
N MET A 388 -7.25 18.05 -44.32
CA MET A 388 -6.42 17.27 -45.21
C MET A 388 -6.15 15.87 -44.65
N GLY A 389 -5.90 15.73 -43.33
CA GLY A 389 -5.70 14.44 -42.64
C GLY A 389 -6.96 13.56 -42.73
N GLY A 390 -8.15 14.14 -42.58
CA GLY A 390 -9.42 13.43 -42.74
C GLY A 390 -9.71 12.96 -44.17
N LEU A 391 -9.11 13.60 -45.22
CA LEU A 391 -9.27 13.22 -46.61
C LEU A 391 -8.32 12.13 -47.11
N PHE A 392 -7.14 11.97 -46.45
CA PHE A 392 -6.09 11.07 -46.88
C PHE A 392 -5.85 9.87 -45.91
N GLY A 393 -6.62 9.76 -44.82
CA GLY A 393 -6.70 8.57 -43.98
C GLY A 393 -5.35 8.06 -43.47
N ASP A 394 -4.58 8.91 -42.82
CA ASP A 394 -3.38 8.44 -42.11
C ASP A 394 -3.72 8.32 -40.60
N SER A 395 -3.93 7.09 -40.19
CA SER A 395 -3.90 6.74 -38.79
C SER A 395 -2.43 6.89 -38.31
N ALA A 396 -2.11 8.04 -37.73
CA ALA A 396 -0.88 8.17 -36.99
C ALA A 396 -0.94 7.20 -35.79
N GLU A 397 -0.26 6.07 -35.91
CA GLU A 397 0.12 5.28 -34.75
C GLU A 397 0.91 6.21 -33.83
N ALA A 398 0.32 6.56 -32.69
CA ALA A 398 1.03 7.23 -31.64
C ALA A 398 2.20 6.29 -31.23
N ASP A 399 3.42 6.71 -31.51
CA ASP A 399 4.61 6.06 -30.99
C ASP A 399 4.56 6.17 -29.45
N ALA A 400 3.86 5.22 -28.84
CA ALA A 400 3.95 4.96 -27.44
C ALA A 400 5.34 4.34 -27.21
N ASN A 401 6.28 5.18 -26.81
CA ASN A 401 7.57 4.72 -26.31
C ASN A 401 7.33 4.05 -24.97
N VAL A 402 6.91 2.79 -25.02
CA VAL A 402 6.89 1.92 -23.85
C VAL A 402 8.34 1.58 -23.55
N PRO A 403 8.96 2.11 -22.49
CA PRO A 403 10.29 1.68 -22.13
C PRO A 403 10.21 0.21 -21.76
N SER A 404 10.89 -0.63 -22.55
CA SER A 404 11.20 -1.99 -22.12
C SER A 404 11.93 -1.87 -20.78
N ALA A 405 11.36 -2.46 -19.74
CA ALA A 405 11.92 -2.47 -18.41
C ALA A 405 13.33 -3.05 -18.43
N GLU A 406 14.36 -2.19 -18.41
CA GLU A 406 15.70 -2.60 -18.05
C GLU A 406 15.73 -2.83 -16.53
N ALA A 407 15.96 -4.08 -16.15
CA ALA A 407 16.18 -4.47 -14.77
C ALA A 407 17.34 -3.64 -14.17
N PRO A 408 17.21 -3.15 -12.92
CA PRO A 408 18.31 -2.47 -12.26
C PRO A 408 19.49 -3.43 -12.11
N ALA A 409 20.66 -3.02 -12.62
CA ALA A 409 21.91 -3.74 -12.44
C ALA A 409 22.26 -3.76 -10.96
N ASP A 410 22.50 -4.95 -10.43
CA ASP A 410 23.06 -5.20 -9.10
C ASP A 410 24.32 -4.34 -8.86
N GLN A 411 24.30 -3.57 -7.80
CA GLN A 411 25.48 -3.09 -7.06
C GLN A 411 25.38 -3.46 -5.59
#